data_8dbb0d1dd792aea3440c131ab8f041f1
#
_entry.id   8dbb0d1dd792aea3440c131ab8f041f1
#
_cell.length_a   1.000
_cell.length_b   1.000
_cell.length_c   1.000
_cell.angle_alpha   90.00
_cell.angle_beta   90.00
_cell.angle_gamma   90.00
#
_symmetry.space_group_name_H-M   'P 1'
#
loop_
_entity.id
_entity.type
_entity.pdbx_description
1 polymer ?
#
loop_
_entity_poly.entity_id
_entity_poly.type
_entity_poly.pdbx_seq_one_letter_code
_entity_poly.pdbx_strand_id
1 'polypeptide(L)'
;MPFRHRKLLSAAVLTLALPLALNATPRPDHPTIIVGMDSGASYIAKDSQQQPELRRAVLLELSSAHRCGSNEVYLTPESSGIPAESFGQVLEEIQQLIDDQTPLLLTLSDCDGKRAFFEKVRPCTAQECGELTASLVDGKLYLDERYAPTGQGQASYFLTMPMSYDKRQKAWNAKIFYVESGTLRRDYFVSAGDFVSGKAVHTSKTYYPDGQVRHSAAYDLNGKRQGEALTYSESGIVVKRSNYRDGLLEGWQSTYHDNGKVAESYNWRQGKRVDGEYLEYDENGKRVGRITYRANLPDGPITSYYPDGKIKDSGQFVAGKKVGPSPSYYPDGTLESTVDYVDNQPVGWQIQYHPNGKVKQKQFNDEHGTQRSYALWNEQGVQTLQWQWDEQHREQGDFKAWYDNGQLKEHKVYKDAKLEGPAVTWYESGQMESSTDYLNGKEHGWMRLWNEDGSLQSECQYQTGTRQDACS
;
A
#
# COMPACT_ATOMS: atom_id res chain seq x y z
N MET A 1 12.51 -3.70 -6.50
CA MET A 1 11.53 -4.55 -5.77
C MET A 1 10.87 -3.65 -4.75
N PRO A 2 9.56 -3.51 -4.67
CA PRO A 2 8.94 -2.64 -3.69
C PRO A 2 8.94 -3.32 -2.32
N PHE A 3 9.56 -2.67 -1.33
CA PHE A 3 9.45 -3.06 0.07
C PHE A 3 8.01 -2.87 0.53
N ARG A 4 7.33 -3.97 0.86
CA ARG A 4 6.05 -3.93 1.58
C ARG A 4 6.34 -3.58 3.04
N HIS A 5 6.03 -2.39 3.46
CA HIS A 5 6.03 -2.01 4.86
C HIS A 5 4.90 -2.76 5.58
N ARG A 6 5.26 -3.74 6.38
CA ARG A 6 4.35 -4.37 7.35
C ARG A 6 4.51 -3.69 8.71
N LYS A 7 3.43 -3.25 9.30
CA LYS A 7 3.38 -2.58 10.62
C LYS A 7 2.54 -3.38 11.63
N LEU A 8 2.88 -3.30 12.89
CA LEU A 8 2.62 -4.18 14.04
C LEU A 8 1.59 -3.67 15.08
N LEU A 9 0.85 -4.56 15.76
CA LEU A 9 -0.23 -4.27 16.73
C LEU A 9 -0.24 -5.20 17.97
N SER A 10 -0.49 -4.69 19.17
CA SER A 10 -0.54 -5.45 20.44
C SER A 10 -1.97 -5.77 20.89
N ALA A 11 -2.17 -6.96 21.47
CA ALA A 11 -3.43 -7.42 22.01
C ALA A 11 -3.87 -6.60 23.23
N ALA A 12 -4.42 -5.41 23.00
CA ALA A 12 -5.27 -4.76 23.98
C ALA A 12 -6.69 -5.24 23.74
N VAL A 13 -7.33 -5.74 24.78
CA VAL A 13 -8.74 -6.12 24.77
C VAL A 13 -9.57 -4.90 24.39
N LEU A 14 -10.01 -4.82 23.14
CA LEU A 14 -10.93 -3.81 22.69
C LEU A 14 -12.34 -4.15 23.21
N THR A 15 -12.59 -3.91 24.51
CA THR A 15 -13.95 -3.85 25.05
C THR A 15 -14.50 -2.45 24.79
N LEU A 16 -14.88 -2.15 23.56
CA LEU A 16 -15.71 -1.00 23.24
C LEU A 16 -17.18 -1.38 23.50
N ALA A 17 -17.74 -0.80 24.55
CA ALA A 17 -19.18 -0.87 24.80
C ALA A 17 -19.90 0.01 23.76
N LEU A 18 -20.58 -0.62 22.83
CA LEU A 18 -21.51 0.04 21.90
C LEU A 18 -22.91 0.14 22.53
N PRO A 19 -23.68 1.19 22.21
CA PRO A 19 -25.09 1.26 22.64
C PRO A 19 -25.90 0.15 21.97
N LEU A 20 -26.76 -0.48 22.77
CA LEU A 20 -27.66 -1.56 22.40
C LEU A 20 -28.54 -1.22 21.19
N ALA A 21 -28.28 -1.84 20.05
CA ALA A 21 -29.30 -2.15 19.07
C ALA A 21 -29.78 -3.58 19.35
N LEU A 22 -31.03 -3.73 19.71
CA LEU A 22 -31.69 -5.02 19.94
C LEU A 22 -31.76 -5.82 18.66
N ASN A 23 -31.35 -7.07 18.77
CA ASN A 23 -31.71 -8.29 18.05
C ASN A 23 -30.53 -8.99 17.35
N ALA A 24 -30.36 -10.24 17.84
CA ALA A 24 -29.37 -11.24 17.53
C ALA A 24 -28.00 -11.02 18.16
N THR A 25 -27.72 -11.79 19.21
CA THR A 25 -26.35 -11.94 19.73
C THR A 25 -25.44 -12.45 18.62
N PRO A 26 -24.41 -11.69 18.22
CA PRO A 26 -23.45 -12.19 17.25
C PRO A 26 -22.83 -13.49 17.79
N ARG A 27 -22.91 -14.57 17.06
CA ARG A 27 -22.22 -15.82 17.44
C ARG A 27 -20.75 -15.63 17.08
N PRO A 28 -19.81 -15.88 18.02
CA PRO A 28 -18.40 -15.83 17.70
C PRO A 28 -18.08 -16.88 16.63
N ASP A 29 -17.23 -16.50 15.69
CA ASP A 29 -16.68 -17.43 14.72
C ASP A 29 -15.65 -18.38 15.37
N HIS A 30 -15.20 -19.37 14.61
CA HIS A 30 -14.15 -20.28 15.05
C HIS A 30 -12.87 -19.52 15.39
N PRO A 31 -12.05 -20.02 16.33
CA PRO A 31 -10.73 -19.48 16.61
C PRO A 31 -9.90 -19.34 15.33
N THR A 32 -9.28 -18.21 15.18
CA THR A 32 -8.47 -17.90 14.00
C THR A 32 -7.27 -17.04 14.36
N ILE A 33 -6.36 -16.88 13.43
CA ILE A 33 -5.21 -15.99 13.51
C ILE A 33 -5.27 -15.04 12.32
N ILE A 34 -4.96 -13.77 12.53
CA ILE A 34 -4.77 -12.82 11.43
C ILE A 34 -3.35 -13.04 10.88
N VAL A 35 -3.23 -13.43 9.61
CA VAL A 35 -1.95 -13.78 8.97
C VAL A 35 -1.44 -12.70 8.04
N GLY A 36 -2.29 -11.74 7.65
CA GLY A 36 -1.92 -10.65 6.76
C GLY A 36 -2.83 -9.43 6.89
N MET A 37 -2.33 -8.28 6.43
CA MET A 37 -3.08 -7.02 6.38
C MET A 37 -2.71 -6.23 5.12
N ASP A 38 -3.71 -5.77 4.38
CA ASP A 38 -3.57 -4.83 3.27
C ASP A 38 -4.33 -3.53 3.55
N SER A 39 -3.59 -2.46 3.84
CA SER A 39 -4.15 -1.14 4.15
C SER A 39 -4.56 -0.34 2.90
N GLY A 40 -4.29 -0.88 1.70
CA GLY A 40 -4.67 -0.27 0.42
C GLY A 40 -5.95 -0.84 -0.18
N ALA A 41 -6.60 -1.79 0.51
CA ALA A 41 -7.79 -2.45 0.01
C ALA A 41 -8.99 -1.51 -0.13
N SER A 42 -9.90 -1.88 -0.99
CA SER A 42 -11.18 -1.19 -1.19
C SER A 42 -12.28 -2.18 -1.54
N TYR A 43 -13.52 -1.82 -1.24
CA TYR A 43 -14.68 -2.64 -1.57
C TYR A 43 -15.82 -1.78 -2.10
N ILE A 44 -16.73 -2.40 -2.87
CA ILE A 44 -17.94 -1.73 -3.35
C ILE A 44 -19.02 -1.89 -2.28
N ALA A 45 -19.48 -0.79 -1.72
CA ALA A 45 -20.62 -0.68 -0.84
C ALA A 45 -21.83 -0.12 -1.61
N LYS A 46 -22.99 -0.12 -0.99
CA LYS A 46 -24.15 0.65 -1.47
C LYS A 46 -24.34 1.86 -0.57
N ASP A 47 -24.52 3.03 -1.19
CA ASP A 47 -24.86 4.25 -0.47
C ASP A 47 -26.31 4.23 0.04
N SER A 48 -26.75 5.32 0.68
CA SER A 48 -28.13 5.47 1.17
C SER A 48 -29.21 5.43 0.09
N GLN A 49 -28.82 5.59 -1.19
CA GLN A 49 -29.69 5.52 -2.37
C GLN A 49 -29.55 4.20 -3.14
N GLN A 50 -28.88 3.17 -2.55
CA GLN A 50 -28.60 1.85 -3.14
C GLN A 50 -27.68 1.91 -4.37
N GLN A 51 -26.96 3.01 -4.61
CA GLN A 51 -25.97 3.11 -5.69
C GLN A 51 -24.62 2.55 -5.25
N PRO A 52 -23.87 1.91 -6.16
CA PRO A 52 -22.55 1.38 -5.84
C PRO A 52 -21.55 2.51 -5.53
N GLU A 53 -20.90 2.43 -4.38
CA GLU A 53 -19.88 3.35 -3.92
C GLU A 53 -18.60 2.59 -3.60
N LEU A 54 -17.45 3.07 -4.08
CA LEU A 54 -16.15 2.50 -3.74
C LEU A 54 -15.67 3.07 -2.40
N ARG A 55 -15.54 2.19 -1.39
CA ARG A 55 -15.05 2.55 -0.05
C ARG A 55 -13.69 1.93 0.22
N ARG A 56 -12.85 2.66 0.94
CA ARG A 56 -11.57 2.15 1.42
C ARG A 56 -11.76 1.31 2.66
N ALA A 57 -11.01 0.24 2.76
CA ALA A 57 -10.96 -0.64 3.92
C ALA A 57 -9.53 -1.14 4.14
N VAL A 58 -9.28 -1.69 5.31
CA VAL A 58 -8.13 -2.56 5.55
C VAL A 58 -8.61 -3.99 5.42
N LEU A 59 -7.96 -4.77 4.57
CA LEU A 59 -8.25 -6.18 4.39
C LEU A 59 -7.38 -6.99 5.35
N LEU A 60 -8.02 -7.77 6.21
CA LEU A 60 -7.37 -8.72 7.11
C LEU A 60 -7.48 -10.12 6.52
N GLU A 61 -6.37 -10.79 6.35
CA GLU A 61 -6.32 -12.20 5.95
C GLU A 61 -6.28 -13.09 7.18
N LEU A 62 -7.22 -14.03 7.26
CA LEU A 62 -7.36 -14.98 8.34
C LEU A 62 -6.70 -16.30 7.98
N SER A 63 -6.26 -17.00 8.99
CA SER A 63 -5.69 -18.33 8.88
C SER A 63 -6.68 -19.42 8.42
N SER A 64 -7.97 -19.18 8.59
CA SER A 64 -9.06 -20.09 8.19
C SER A 64 -10.24 -19.31 7.65
N ALA A 65 -11.04 -19.94 6.80
CA ALA A 65 -12.26 -19.32 6.28
C ALA A 65 -13.26 -19.08 7.42
N HIS A 66 -13.82 -17.86 7.47
CA HIS A 66 -14.91 -17.53 8.38
C HIS A 66 -16.27 -18.00 7.85
N ARG A 67 -17.34 -17.80 8.63
CA ARG A 67 -18.72 -18.27 8.32
C ARG A 67 -19.26 -17.84 6.96
N CYS A 68 -18.74 -16.77 6.35
CA CYS A 68 -19.16 -16.32 5.01
C CYS A 68 -18.39 -17.01 3.87
N GLY A 69 -17.52 -17.98 4.18
CA GLY A 69 -16.79 -18.78 3.19
C GLY A 69 -15.60 -18.10 2.55
N SER A 70 -15.01 -17.08 3.20
CA SER A 70 -13.76 -16.42 2.82
C SER A 70 -12.80 -16.43 4.01
N ASN A 71 -11.52 -16.30 3.75
CA ASN A 71 -10.51 -16.02 4.77
C ASN A 71 -10.14 -14.52 4.86
N GLU A 72 -10.92 -13.66 4.20
CA GLU A 72 -10.71 -12.21 4.16
C GLU A 72 -11.80 -11.50 4.95
N VAL A 73 -11.41 -10.55 5.80
CA VAL A 73 -12.30 -9.71 6.60
C VAL A 73 -11.98 -8.24 6.37
N TYR A 74 -12.99 -7.42 6.16
CA TYR A 74 -12.83 -5.99 5.96
C TYR A 74 -12.93 -5.24 7.29
N LEU A 75 -11.93 -4.41 7.57
CA LEU A 75 -11.89 -3.50 8.71
C LEU A 75 -12.10 -2.07 8.20
N THR A 76 -13.15 -1.43 8.68
CA THR A 76 -13.42 -0.01 8.43
C THR A 76 -13.72 0.71 9.75
N PRO A 77 -13.53 2.03 9.84
CA PRO A 77 -13.94 2.78 11.01
C PRO A 77 -15.42 2.57 11.37
N GLU A 78 -16.28 2.52 10.35
CA GLU A 78 -17.73 2.35 10.53
C GLU A 78 -18.10 0.97 11.07
N SER A 79 -17.48 -0.10 10.55
CA SER A 79 -17.81 -1.48 10.98
C SER A 79 -17.31 -1.80 12.37
N SER A 80 -16.18 -1.22 12.76
CA SER A 80 -15.53 -1.47 14.06
C SER A 80 -15.99 -0.52 15.15
N GLY A 81 -16.73 0.56 14.81
CA GLY A 81 -17.09 1.62 15.76
C GLY A 81 -15.89 2.39 16.32
N ILE A 82 -14.74 2.31 15.64
CA ILE A 82 -13.50 2.96 16.06
C ILE A 82 -13.50 4.39 15.51
N PRO A 83 -13.28 5.41 16.35
CA PRO A 83 -13.15 6.79 15.89
C PRO A 83 -12.03 6.91 14.85
N ALA A 84 -12.25 7.72 13.81
CA ALA A 84 -11.29 7.87 12.70
C ALA A 84 -9.91 8.31 13.18
N GLU A 85 -9.84 9.13 14.23
CA GLU A 85 -8.59 9.57 14.86
C GLU A 85 -7.82 8.43 15.54
N SER A 86 -8.51 7.37 15.97
CA SER A 86 -7.91 6.19 16.62
C SER A 86 -7.65 5.04 15.65
N PHE A 87 -8.14 5.13 14.42
CA PHE A 87 -8.09 4.03 13.46
C PHE A 87 -6.65 3.63 13.12
N GLY A 88 -5.75 4.59 12.98
CA GLY A 88 -4.33 4.32 12.78
C GLY A 88 -3.68 3.53 13.92
N GLN A 89 -4.08 3.82 15.17
CA GLN A 89 -3.60 3.10 16.35
C GLN A 89 -4.10 1.65 16.34
N VAL A 90 -5.35 1.42 15.95
CA VAL A 90 -5.92 0.06 15.84
C VAL A 90 -5.23 -0.74 14.74
N LEU A 91 -4.88 -0.12 13.63
CA LEU A 91 -4.08 -0.79 12.58
C LEU A 91 -2.69 -1.19 13.10
N GLU A 92 -2.07 -0.36 13.92
CA GLU A 92 -0.84 -0.72 14.62
C GLU A 92 -1.07 -1.89 15.58
N GLU A 93 -2.21 -1.94 16.28
CA GLU A 93 -2.59 -3.07 17.13
C GLU A 93 -2.84 -4.36 16.33
N ILE A 94 -3.58 -4.41 15.23
CA ILE A 94 -3.81 -5.60 14.39
C ILE A 94 -2.50 -6.14 13.83
N GLN A 95 -1.56 -5.31 13.41
CA GLN A 95 -0.28 -5.80 12.93
C GLN A 95 0.52 -6.55 14.01
N GLN A 96 0.40 -6.16 15.27
CA GLN A 96 1.02 -6.90 16.38
C GLN A 96 0.42 -8.30 16.56
N LEU A 97 -0.91 -8.41 16.43
CA LEU A 97 -1.58 -9.72 16.49
C LEU A 97 -1.10 -10.65 15.37
N ILE A 98 -0.81 -10.09 14.18
CA ILE A 98 -0.21 -10.82 13.06
C ILE A 98 1.19 -11.32 13.40
N ASP A 99 2.04 -10.48 13.97
CA ASP A 99 3.42 -10.85 14.29
C ASP A 99 3.51 -11.82 15.46
N ASP A 100 2.65 -11.64 16.45
CA ASP A 100 2.56 -12.51 17.62
C ASP A 100 1.81 -13.81 17.29
N GLN A 101 1.14 -13.91 16.15
CA GLN A 101 0.30 -15.04 15.72
C GLN A 101 -0.62 -15.53 16.84
N THR A 102 -1.24 -14.60 17.54
CA THR A 102 -2.09 -14.86 18.70
C THR A 102 -3.42 -15.47 18.26
N PRO A 103 -3.85 -16.64 18.78
CA PRO A 103 -5.18 -17.18 18.52
C PRO A 103 -6.27 -16.26 19.07
N LEU A 104 -7.25 -15.94 18.23
CA LEU A 104 -8.26 -14.95 18.51
C LEU A 104 -9.65 -15.48 18.20
N LEU A 105 -10.63 -15.01 18.95
CA LEU A 105 -12.02 -15.06 18.56
C LEU A 105 -12.43 -13.74 17.95
N LEU A 106 -12.83 -13.78 16.68
CA LEU A 106 -13.34 -12.63 15.96
C LEU A 106 -14.87 -12.62 16.04
N THR A 107 -15.42 -11.44 16.32
CA THR A 107 -16.83 -11.16 16.09
C THR A 107 -16.94 -10.41 14.78
N LEU A 108 -17.72 -10.96 13.86
CA LEU A 108 -17.89 -10.43 12.51
C LEU A 108 -19.34 -10.01 12.30
N SER A 109 -19.53 -8.99 11.47
CA SER A 109 -20.84 -8.58 10.97
C SER A 109 -21.56 -9.70 10.21
N ASP A 110 -22.79 -9.50 9.87
CA ASP A 110 -23.52 -10.38 8.94
C ASP A 110 -22.85 -10.41 7.56
N CYS A 111 -22.98 -11.54 6.87
CA CYS A 111 -22.35 -11.75 5.58
C CYS A 111 -22.97 -10.87 4.49
N ASP A 112 -22.13 -10.13 3.76
CA ASP A 112 -22.48 -9.52 2.49
C ASP A 112 -21.83 -10.33 1.35
N GLY A 113 -22.54 -11.34 0.89
CA GLY A 113 -21.98 -12.37 0.01
C GLY A 113 -20.89 -13.19 0.72
N LYS A 114 -19.64 -13.14 0.21
CA LYS A 114 -18.47 -13.74 0.87
C LYS A 114 -17.72 -12.76 1.77
N ARG A 115 -18.20 -11.51 1.92
CA ARG A 115 -17.56 -10.48 2.74
C ARG A 115 -18.12 -10.53 4.14
N ALA A 116 -17.23 -10.32 5.12
CA ALA A 116 -17.57 -10.03 6.50
C ALA A 116 -16.74 -8.83 6.98
N PHE A 117 -17.30 -8.07 7.90
CA PHE A 117 -16.63 -6.92 8.47
C PHE A 117 -16.26 -7.21 9.93
N PHE A 118 -15.09 -6.73 10.31
CA PHE A 118 -14.59 -6.86 11.67
C PHE A 118 -15.38 -5.97 12.63
N GLU A 119 -15.86 -6.55 13.72
CA GLU A 119 -16.54 -5.83 14.80
C GLU A 119 -15.76 -5.85 16.10
N LYS A 120 -15.28 -7.02 16.54
CA LYS A 120 -14.56 -7.19 17.80
C LYS A 120 -13.55 -8.32 17.71
N VAL A 121 -12.52 -8.23 18.55
CA VAL A 121 -11.52 -9.26 18.75
C VAL A 121 -11.25 -9.47 20.23
N ARG A 122 -11.03 -10.72 20.62
CA ARG A 122 -10.48 -11.08 21.93
C ARG A 122 -9.64 -12.36 21.84
N PRO A 123 -8.67 -12.53 22.72
CA PRO A 123 -8.03 -13.83 22.87
C PRO A 123 -9.08 -14.89 23.23
N CYS A 124 -8.92 -16.09 22.71
CA CYS A 124 -9.82 -17.18 23.07
C CYS A 124 -9.39 -17.86 24.38
N THR A 125 -10.36 -18.41 25.12
CA THR A 125 -10.10 -19.31 26.24
C THR A 125 -9.67 -20.69 25.72
N ALA A 126 -9.06 -21.53 26.59
CA ALA A 126 -8.67 -22.90 26.24
C ALA A 126 -9.84 -23.71 25.68
N GLN A 127 -11.03 -23.52 26.22
CA GLN A 127 -12.25 -24.24 25.82
C GLN A 127 -12.78 -23.78 24.46
N GLU A 128 -12.59 -22.50 24.12
CA GLU A 128 -13.00 -21.90 22.83
C GLU A 128 -12.02 -22.19 21.70
N CYS A 129 -10.72 -22.32 21.99
CA CYS A 129 -9.68 -22.67 21.00
C CYS A 129 -9.55 -24.18 20.73
N GLY A 130 -10.38 -25.00 21.36
CA GLY A 130 -10.34 -26.44 21.21
C GLY A 130 -9.54 -27.15 22.33
N GLU A 131 -9.73 -28.46 22.47
CA GLU A 131 -9.07 -29.23 23.52
C GLU A 131 -7.55 -29.31 23.25
N LEU A 132 -6.77 -28.63 24.07
CA LEU A 132 -5.30 -28.73 24.12
C LEU A 132 -4.81 -30.18 24.37
N THR A 133 -5.71 -31.02 24.91
CA THR A 133 -5.40 -32.38 25.38
C THR A 133 -5.09 -33.38 24.24
N ALA A 134 -5.68 -33.20 23.05
CA ALA A 134 -5.48 -34.13 21.93
C ALA A 134 -4.09 -34.00 21.26
N SER A 135 -3.36 -32.94 21.54
CA SER A 135 -2.08 -32.60 20.91
C SER A 135 -0.88 -32.72 21.84
N LEU A 136 -1.10 -33.24 23.05
CA LEU A 136 -0.04 -33.46 24.05
C LEU A 136 0.54 -34.86 23.92
N VAL A 137 1.81 -34.97 23.49
CA VAL A 137 2.56 -36.24 23.35
C VAL A 137 3.88 -36.08 24.06
N ASP A 138 4.20 -37.00 24.98
CA ASP A 138 5.48 -37.05 25.71
C ASP A 138 5.89 -35.70 26.36
N GLY A 139 4.91 -35.01 26.96
CA GLY A 139 5.12 -33.70 27.60
C GLY A 139 5.36 -32.54 26.62
N LYS A 140 5.06 -32.73 25.33
CA LYS A 140 5.11 -31.68 24.30
C LYS A 140 3.71 -31.45 23.76
N LEU A 141 3.26 -30.19 23.84
CA LEU A 141 2.09 -29.75 23.14
C LEU A 141 2.50 -29.32 21.72
N TYR A 142 2.01 -30.05 20.72
CA TYR A 142 2.30 -29.78 19.32
C TYR A 142 1.36 -28.72 18.75
N LEU A 143 1.92 -27.77 18.01
CA LEU A 143 1.26 -26.58 17.50
C LEU A 143 1.50 -26.47 15.98
N ASP A 144 0.48 -26.07 15.26
CA ASP A 144 0.60 -25.71 13.83
C ASP A 144 1.31 -24.36 13.63
N GLU A 145 1.40 -23.88 12.40
CA GLU A 145 2.03 -22.59 12.06
C GLU A 145 1.34 -21.39 12.75
N ARG A 146 0.13 -21.58 13.24
CA ARG A 146 -0.74 -20.58 13.87
C ARG A 146 -0.76 -20.70 15.39
N TYR A 147 0.11 -21.54 15.94
CA TYR A 147 0.10 -21.91 17.36
C TYR A 147 -1.21 -22.56 17.85
N ALA A 148 -2.04 -23.07 16.96
CA ALA A 148 -3.19 -23.89 17.35
C ALA A 148 -2.72 -25.33 17.65
N PRO A 149 -3.27 -25.99 18.69
CA PRO A 149 -2.97 -27.37 18.99
C PRO A 149 -3.29 -28.28 17.79
N THR A 150 -2.32 -29.15 17.44
CA THR A 150 -2.46 -30.05 16.29
C THR A 150 -1.73 -31.37 16.54
N GLY A 151 -1.99 -32.36 15.68
CA GLY A 151 -1.26 -33.65 15.75
C GLY A 151 0.22 -33.48 15.37
N GLN A 152 1.09 -34.30 15.96
CA GLN A 152 2.55 -34.27 15.78
C GLN A 152 2.97 -34.21 14.29
N GLY A 153 2.30 -34.96 13.41
CA GLY A 153 2.66 -35.04 11.98
C GLY A 153 2.29 -33.81 11.16
N GLN A 154 1.56 -32.87 11.74
CA GLN A 154 1.13 -31.61 11.10
C GLN A 154 1.68 -30.37 11.82
N ALA A 155 2.50 -30.58 12.85
CA ALA A 155 2.97 -29.52 13.70
C ALA A 155 4.20 -28.81 13.13
N SER A 156 4.22 -27.50 13.19
CA SER A 156 5.39 -26.67 12.92
C SER A 156 6.18 -26.37 14.19
N TYR A 157 5.49 -26.35 15.34
CA TYR A 157 6.09 -26.03 16.64
C TYR A 157 5.67 -27.00 17.72
N PHE A 158 6.39 -26.97 18.82
CA PHE A 158 5.97 -27.62 20.07
C PHE A 158 6.29 -26.72 21.28
N LEU A 159 5.48 -26.86 22.32
CA LEU A 159 5.65 -26.23 23.62
C LEU A 159 5.91 -27.33 24.64
N THR A 160 6.95 -27.21 25.48
CA THR A 160 7.20 -28.14 26.59
C THR A 160 6.20 -27.91 27.72
N MET A 161 5.48 -28.96 28.12
CA MET A 161 4.48 -28.93 29.20
C MET A 161 4.87 -29.89 30.35
N PRO A 162 4.55 -29.55 31.61
CA PRO A 162 3.99 -28.26 32.05
C PRO A 162 5.00 -27.12 31.91
N MET A 163 4.50 -25.91 31.70
CA MET A 163 5.36 -24.72 31.73
C MET A 163 5.98 -24.56 33.12
N SER A 164 7.22 -24.11 33.18
CA SER A 164 7.91 -23.84 34.45
C SER A 164 7.43 -22.51 35.07
N TYR A 165 7.11 -22.55 36.37
CA TYR A 165 6.80 -21.35 37.12
C TYR A 165 8.04 -20.69 37.70
N ASP A 166 8.28 -19.44 37.31
CA ASP A 166 9.36 -18.63 37.90
C ASP A 166 8.83 -17.84 39.11
N LYS A 167 9.35 -18.20 40.30
CA LYS A 167 8.95 -17.58 41.56
C LYS A 167 9.34 -16.11 41.68
N ARG A 168 10.43 -15.68 41.00
CA ARG A 168 10.89 -14.28 41.03
C ARG A 168 10.02 -13.42 40.13
N GLN A 169 9.69 -13.91 38.96
CA GLN A 169 8.82 -13.24 38.01
C GLN A 169 7.33 -13.40 38.36
N LYS A 170 6.97 -14.38 39.22
CA LYS A 170 5.58 -14.76 39.50
C LYS A 170 4.77 -15.06 38.25
N ALA A 171 5.38 -15.74 37.28
CA ALA A 171 4.82 -16.04 35.97
C ALA A 171 5.31 -17.39 35.47
N TRP A 172 4.62 -17.96 34.50
CA TRP A 172 5.04 -19.19 33.83
C TRP A 172 5.92 -18.88 32.62
N ASN A 173 7.01 -19.62 32.44
CA ASN A 173 7.88 -19.50 31.27
C ASN A 173 7.39 -20.44 30.18
N ALA A 174 6.92 -19.88 29.07
CA ALA A 174 6.51 -20.59 27.86
C ALA A 174 7.65 -20.59 26.85
N LYS A 175 8.12 -21.80 26.47
CA LYS A 175 9.15 -21.99 25.45
C LYS A 175 8.58 -22.77 24.29
N ILE A 176 8.49 -22.13 23.13
CA ILE A 176 8.02 -22.73 21.89
C ILE A 176 9.23 -23.03 21.01
N PHE A 177 9.26 -24.22 20.43
CA PHE A 177 10.37 -24.73 19.62
C PHE A 177 9.89 -25.06 18.22
N TYR A 178 10.76 -24.94 17.23
CA TYR A 178 10.54 -25.49 15.89
C TYR A 178 10.56 -27.02 15.96
N VAL A 179 9.60 -27.70 15.30
CA VAL A 179 9.56 -29.17 15.25
C VAL A 179 10.74 -29.71 14.45
N GLU A 180 11.03 -29.09 13.31
CA GLU A 180 12.06 -29.58 12.37
C GLU A 180 13.47 -29.50 12.94
N SER A 181 13.85 -28.39 13.55
CA SER A 181 15.20 -28.14 14.04
C SER A 181 15.36 -28.37 15.54
N GLY A 182 14.27 -28.42 16.30
CA GLY A 182 14.30 -28.40 17.75
C GLY A 182 14.84 -27.11 18.36
N THR A 183 15.09 -26.07 17.55
CA THR A 183 15.58 -24.77 18.03
C THR A 183 14.46 -23.95 18.62
N LEU A 184 14.82 -23.05 19.54
CA LEU A 184 13.87 -22.17 20.23
C LEU A 184 13.27 -21.15 19.25
N ARG A 185 11.93 -21.13 19.15
CA ARG A 185 11.18 -20.16 18.34
C ARG A 185 10.76 -18.95 19.15
N ARG A 186 10.30 -19.17 20.40
CA ARG A 186 9.83 -18.12 21.30
C ARG A 186 10.08 -18.49 22.75
N ASP A 187 10.53 -17.52 23.53
CA ASP A 187 10.71 -17.61 24.99
C ASP A 187 10.04 -16.40 25.63
N TYR A 188 9.04 -16.63 26.49
CA TYR A 188 8.30 -15.54 27.10
C TYR A 188 7.63 -15.96 28.39
N PHE A 189 7.30 -14.99 29.23
CA PHE A 189 6.55 -15.21 30.46
C PHE A 189 5.06 -14.96 30.22
N VAL A 190 4.22 -15.80 30.82
CA VAL A 190 2.76 -15.68 30.79
C VAL A 190 2.17 -15.63 32.19
N SER A 191 1.09 -14.89 32.37
CA SER A 191 0.44 -14.66 33.66
C SER A 191 -0.37 -15.86 34.16
N ALA A 192 -0.65 -16.87 33.34
CA ALA A 192 -1.43 -18.04 33.69
C ALA A 192 -0.71 -19.33 33.28
N GLY A 193 -1.00 -20.42 33.98
CA GLY A 193 -0.38 -21.72 33.77
C GLY A 193 -0.89 -22.49 32.56
N ASP A 194 -1.99 -22.06 31.95
CA ASP A 194 -2.43 -22.55 30.65
C ASP A 194 -1.90 -21.64 29.53
N PHE A 195 -1.58 -22.27 28.41
CA PHE A 195 -0.96 -21.61 27.27
C PHE A 195 -1.85 -20.53 26.61
N VAL A 196 -3.18 -20.68 26.71
CA VAL A 196 -4.15 -19.92 25.96
C VAL A 196 -4.68 -18.69 26.70
N SER A 197 -4.91 -18.81 28.04
CA SER A 197 -5.46 -17.69 28.82
C SER A 197 -4.39 -16.73 29.36
N GLY A 198 -3.13 -17.12 29.33
CA GLY A 198 -2.01 -16.34 29.85
C GLY A 198 -1.67 -15.14 28.98
N LYS A 199 -1.65 -13.94 29.60
CA LYS A 199 -1.11 -12.74 28.94
C LYS A 199 0.41 -12.78 28.98
N ALA A 200 1.07 -12.34 27.90
CA ALA A 200 2.51 -12.11 27.94
C ALA A 200 2.85 -11.04 29.01
N VAL A 201 3.79 -11.36 29.89
CA VAL A 201 4.27 -10.46 30.95
C VAL A 201 5.80 -10.48 30.98
N HIS A 202 6.41 -9.46 31.60
CA HIS A 202 7.86 -9.29 31.71
C HIS A 202 8.55 -9.26 30.35
N THR A 203 9.27 -10.30 29.96
CA THR A 203 10.04 -10.34 28.70
C THR A 203 9.50 -11.38 27.74
N SER A 204 9.58 -11.08 26.45
CA SER A 204 9.32 -12.02 25.37
C SER A 204 10.43 -11.90 24.34
N LYS A 205 10.98 -13.02 23.91
CA LYS A 205 11.94 -13.10 22.81
C LYS A 205 11.43 -14.07 21.76
N THR A 206 11.59 -13.72 20.50
CA THR A 206 11.42 -14.65 19.38
C THR A 206 12.77 -14.86 18.69
N TYR A 207 12.91 -15.99 18.04
CA TYR A 207 14.16 -16.42 17.45
C TYR A 207 13.97 -16.84 16.00
N TYR A 208 15.00 -16.70 15.21
CA TYR A 208 15.12 -17.31 13.89
C TYR A 208 15.37 -18.82 14.01
N PRO A 209 15.19 -19.61 12.95
CA PRO A 209 15.45 -21.05 12.99
C PRO A 209 16.89 -21.44 13.35
N ASP A 210 17.85 -20.55 13.09
CA ASP A 210 19.27 -20.72 13.46
C ASP A 210 19.54 -20.43 14.95
N GLY A 211 18.52 -20.00 15.72
CA GLY A 211 18.61 -19.71 17.14
C GLY A 211 19.01 -18.27 17.47
N GLN A 212 19.25 -17.40 16.49
CA GLN A 212 19.49 -15.98 16.74
C GLN A 212 18.21 -15.27 17.15
N VAL A 213 18.33 -14.26 18.03
CA VAL A 213 17.18 -13.44 18.45
C VAL A 213 16.65 -12.65 17.26
N ARG A 214 15.36 -12.80 16.97
CA ARG A 214 14.65 -12.04 15.96
C ARG A 214 13.99 -10.79 16.54
N HIS A 215 13.36 -10.93 17.72
CA HIS A 215 12.67 -9.82 18.37
C HIS A 215 12.72 -9.96 19.88
N SER A 216 12.81 -8.84 20.61
CA SER A 216 12.67 -8.79 22.06
C SER A 216 11.79 -7.64 22.47
N ALA A 217 10.93 -7.87 23.48
CA ALA A 217 10.05 -6.86 24.05
C ALA A 217 9.82 -7.13 25.54
N ALA A 218 9.43 -6.09 26.28
CA ALA A 218 9.00 -6.18 27.65
C ALA A 218 7.51 -5.82 27.79
N TYR A 219 6.86 -6.44 28.80
CA TYR A 219 5.44 -6.27 29.08
C TYR A 219 5.21 -6.03 30.57
N ASP A 220 4.18 -5.27 30.91
CA ASP A 220 3.71 -5.14 32.27
C ASP A 220 2.89 -6.38 32.72
N LEU A 221 2.43 -6.39 33.95
CA LEU A 221 1.61 -7.49 34.49
C LEU A 221 0.20 -7.59 33.88
N ASN A 222 -0.24 -6.56 33.17
CA ASN A 222 -1.51 -6.55 32.44
C ASN A 222 -1.37 -7.01 30.98
N GLY A 223 -0.12 -7.33 30.54
CA GLY A 223 0.20 -7.72 29.18
C GLY A 223 0.40 -6.55 28.21
N LYS A 224 0.54 -5.34 28.73
CA LYS A 224 0.85 -4.16 27.89
C LYS A 224 2.35 -4.04 27.67
N ARG A 225 2.77 -3.72 26.45
CA ARG A 225 4.18 -3.44 26.15
C ARG A 225 4.71 -2.29 27.01
N GLN A 226 5.93 -2.46 27.50
CA GLN A 226 6.58 -1.51 28.38
C GLN A 226 8.08 -1.45 28.09
N GLY A 227 8.62 -0.24 27.95
CA GLY A 227 10.05 -0.05 27.70
C GLY A 227 10.48 -0.36 26.26
N GLU A 228 11.71 -0.80 26.11
CA GLU A 228 12.32 -1.03 24.81
C GLU A 228 11.89 -2.34 24.14
N ALA A 229 11.63 -2.27 22.83
CA ALA A 229 11.47 -3.43 21.97
C ALA A 229 12.47 -3.34 20.80
N LEU A 230 13.15 -4.47 20.53
CA LEU A 230 14.18 -4.57 19.50
C LEU A 230 13.81 -5.63 18.49
N THR A 231 14.04 -5.33 17.20
CA THR A 231 14.00 -6.31 16.11
C THR A 231 15.40 -6.43 15.51
N TYR A 232 15.80 -7.65 15.24
CA TYR A 232 17.12 -7.96 14.70
C TYR A 232 16.98 -8.57 13.30
N SER A 233 17.99 -8.39 12.45
CA SER A 233 18.17 -9.17 11.21
C SER A 233 18.63 -10.59 11.52
N GLU A 234 18.63 -11.46 10.51
CA GLU A 234 19.22 -12.82 10.61
C GLU A 234 20.73 -12.79 10.91
N SER A 235 21.41 -11.68 10.63
CA SER A 235 22.81 -11.47 11.02
C SER A 235 23.00 -10.95 12.45
N GLY A 236 21.91 -10.79 13.23
CA GLY A 236 21.94 -10.32 14.61
C GLY A 236 22.08 -8.79 14.77
N ILE A 237 21.97 -8.04 13.68
CA ILE A 237 22.02 -6.56 13.73
C ILE A 237 20.65 -6.03 14.11
N VAL A 238 20.61 -5.01 15.00
CA VAL A 238 19.36 -4.32 15.33
C VAL A 238 18.88 -3.53 14.10
N VAL A 239 17.74 -3.93 13.53
CA VAL A 239 17.10 -3.25 12.39
C VAL A 239 15.96 -2.34 12.81
N LYS A 240 15.44 -2.50 14.05
CA LYS A 240 14.42 -1.61 14.61
C LYS A 240 14.53 -1.53 16.13
N ARG A 241 14.38 -0.32 16.66
CA ARG A 241 14.27 0.00 18.10
C ARG A 241 12.98 0.80 18.31
N SER A 242 12.19 0.40 19.28
CA SER A 242 10.93 1.09 19.65
C SER A 242 10.85 1.19 21.17
N ASN A 243 10.20 2.22 21.68
CA ASN A 243 9.90 2.34 23.11
C ASN A 243 8.40 2.40 23.33
N TYR A 244 7.95 1.77 24.41
CA TYR A 244 6.53 1.65 24.74
C TYR A 244 6.27 2.08 26.19
N ARG A 245 5.11 2.69 26.42
CA ARG A 245 4.54 2.95 27.74
C ARG A 245 3.06 2.60 27.67
N ASP A 246 2.61 1.74 28.62
CA ASP A 246 1.22 1.28 28.71
C ASP A 246 0.65 0.66 27.40
N GLY A 247 1.52 0.03 26.60
CA GLY A 247 1.17 -0.57 25.32
C GLY A 247 1.28 0.38 24.11
N LEU A 248 1.50 1.68 24.33
CA LEU A 248 1.58 2.70 23.30
C LEU A 248 3.04 3.07 23.00
N LEU A 249 3.33 3.40 21.74
CA LEU A 249 4.62 3.96 21.38
C LEU A 249 4.87 5.26 22.13
N GLU A 250 6.06 5.38 22.72
CA GLU A 250 6.49 6.53 23.50
C GLU A 250 7.97 6.80 23.30
N GLY A 251 8.35 8.03 22.92
CA GLY A 251 9.72 8.40 22.61
C GLY A 251 10.16 8.00 21.20
N TRP A 252 11.45 7.83 21.00
CA TRP A 252 12.00 7.56 19.69
C TRP A 252 11.80 6.10 19.25
N GLN A 253 11.32 5.92 18.03
CA GLN A 253 11.37 4.67 17.27
C GLN A 253 12.33 4.89 16.10
N SER A 254 13.31 4.02 15.94
CA SER A 254 14.29 4.08 14.87
C SER A 254 14.37 2.78 14.10
N THR A 255 14.53 2.88 12.79
CA THR A 255 14.94 1.76 11.93
C THR A 255 16.39 1.95 11.51
N TYR A 256 17.05 0.85 11.20
CA TYR A 256 18.46 0.82 10.88
C TYR A 256 18.70 0.02 9.61
N HIS A 257 19.69 0.39 8.86
CA HIS A 257 20.27 -0.40 7.77
C HIS A 257 21.06 -1.59 8.33
N ASP A 258 21.37 -2.56 7.48
CA ASP A 258 22.13 -3.77 7.86
C ASP A 258 23.55 -3.47 8.37
N ASN A 259 24.09 -2.28 8.10
CA ASN A 259 25.35 -1.80 8.65
C ASN A 259 25.21 -1.12 10.02
N GLY A 260 24.01 -1.12 10.62
CA GLY A 260 23.70 -0.55 11.93
C GLY A 260 23.52 0.98 11.95
N LYS A 261 23.64 1.68 10.83
CA LYS A 261 23.36 3.11 10.77
C LYS A 261 21.84 3.36 10.71
N VAL A 262 21.41 4.47 11.29
CA VAL A 262 19.99 4.88 11.28
C VAL A 262 19.54 5.11 9.86
N ALA A 263 18.41 4.48 9.48
CA ALA A 263 17.70 4.74 8.24
C ALA A 263 16.66 5.84 8.43
N GLU A 264 15.84 5.74 9.47
CA GLU A 264 14.84 6.75 9.84
C GLU A 264 14.58 6.73 11.35
N SER A 265 14.05 7.83 11.87
CA SER A 265 13.63 7.93 13.27
C SER A 265 12.38 8.78 13.40
N TYR A 266 11.44 8.31 14.22
CA TYR A 266 10.19 9.00 14.54
C TYR A 266 10.05 9.16 16.05
N ASN A 267 9.57 10.31 16.50
CA ASN A 267 9.25 10.54 17.90
C ASN A 267 7.75 10.35 18.14
N TRP A 268 7.40 9.63 19.20
CA TRP A 268 6.03 9.24 19.52
C TRP A 268 5.66 9.71 20.94
N ARG A 269 4.40 10.07 21.14
CA ARG A 269 3.81 10.38 22.43
C ARG A 269 2.42 9.77 22.50
N GLN A 270 2.22 8.84 23.44
CA GLN A 270 0.94 8.13 23.60
C GLN A 270 0.42 7.51 22.29
N GLY A 271 1.30 6.84 21.54
CA GLY A 271 0.96 6.19 20.27
C GLY A 271 0.73 7.13 19.07
N LYS A 272 0.88 8.45 19.27
CA LYS A 272 0.79 9.44 18.19
C LYS A 272 2.16 10.00 17.86
N ARG A 273 2.43 10.22 16.57
CA ARG A 273 3.67 10.85 16.14
C ARG A 273 3.72 12.30 16.62
N VAL A 274 4.84 12.70 17.20
CA VAL A 274 5.06 14.09 17.64
C VAL A 274 5.21 14.97 16.41
N ASP A 275 4.63 16.16 16.46
CA ASP A 275 4.77 17.15 15.40
C ASP A 275 6.22 17.54 15.19
N GLY A 276 6.65 17.71 13.95
CA GLY A 276 8.00 18.11 13.62
C GLY A 276 8.54 17.59 12.30
N GLU A 277 9.81 17.88 12.07
CA GLU A 277 10.55 17.39 10.89
C GLU A 277 11.22 16.05 11.21
N TYR A 278 11.15 15.12 10.27
CA TYR A 278 11.76 13.80 10.32
C TYR A 278 12.66 13.59 9.11
N LEU A 279 13.79 12.94 9.35
CA LEU A 279 14.86 12.78 8.39
C LEU A 279 15.04 11.29 8.06
N GLU A 280 15.33 11.01 6.80
CA GLU A 280 15.68 9.68 6.28
C GLU A 280 17.13 9.70 5.80
N TYR A 281 17.82 8.57 5.98
CA TYR A 281 19.24 8.44 5.65
C TYR A 281 19.49 7.17 4.82
N ASP A 282 20.50 7.22 3.96
CA ASP A 282 21.00 6.05 3.24
C ASP A 282 21.94 5.19 4.11
N GLU A 283 22.41 4.06 3.56
CA GLU A 283 23.35 3.16 4.21
C GLU A 283 24.69 3.82 4.55
N ASN A 284 25.07 4.92 3.90
CA ASN A 284 26.26 5.69 4.21
C ASN A 284 26.03 6.71 5.33
N GLY A 285 24.76 6.89 5.75
CA GLY A 285 24.34 7.88 6.74
C GLY A 285 24.18 9.28 6.15
N LYS A 286 24.07 9.39 4.83
CA LYS A 286 23.73 10.65 4.17
C LYS A 286 22.21 10.82 4.17
N ARG A 287 21.73 12.03 4.38
CA ARG A 287 20.33 12.38 4.33
C ARG A 287 19.79 12.21 2.90
N VAL A 288 18.76 11.40 2.74
CA VAL A 288 18.07 11.14 1.47
C VAL A 288 16.62 11.60 1.47
N GLY A 289 16.07 11.94 2.64
CA GLY A 289 14.71 12.43 2.76
C GLY A 289 14.50 13.33 3.97
N ARG A 290 13.44 14.13 3.86
CA ARG A 290 12.91 14.95 4.95
C ARG A 290 11.41 15.11 4.75
N ILE A 291 10.63 14.95 5.83
CA ILE A 291 9.18 15.13 5.83
C ILE A 291 8.74 15.78 7.14
N THR A 292 7.75 16.66 7.07
CA THR A 292 7.15 17.29 8.26
C THR A 292 5.81 16.67 8.57
N TYR A 293 5.57 16.40 9.85
CA TYR A 293 4.30 15.89 10.37
C TYR A 293 3.65 16.87 11.35
N ARG A 294 2.33 16.94 11.31
CA ARG A 294 1.48 17.63 12.29
C ARG A 294 0.22 16.82 12.52
N ALA A 295 -0.18 16.66 13.80
CA ALA A 295 -1.34 15.86 14.20
C ALA A 295 -1.35 14.44 13.57
N ASN A 296 -0.17 13.78 13.52
CA ASN A 296 0.06 12.45 12.95
C ASN A 296 -0.12 12.34 11.42
N LEU A 297 -0.30 13.44 10.71
CA LEU A 297 -0.40 13.51 9.26
C LEU A 297 0.80 14.25 8.67
N PRO A 298 1.26 13.93 7.45
CA PRO A 298 2.15 14.81 6.71
C PRO A 298 1.53 16.21 6.59
N ASP A 299 2.24 17.22 7.08
CA ASP A 299 1.77 18.62 7.06
C ASP A 299 2.99 19.54 7.07
N GLY A 300 3.37 20.02 5.92
CA GLY A 300 4.57 20.82 5.71
C GLY A 300 5.38 20.32 4.51
N PRO A 301 6.61 20.80 4.35
CA PRO A 301 7.48 20.42 3.23
C PRO A 301 7.94 18.97 3.31
N ILE A 302 8.02 18.36 2.12
CA ILE A 302 8.73 17.10 1.88
C ILE A 302 9.86 17.36 0.87
N THR A 303 11.00 16.72 1.07
CA THR A 303 12.13 16.81 0.15
C THR A 303 12.87 15.48 0.12
N SER A 304 13.20 14.98 -1.05
CA SER A 304 14.15 13.89 -1.21
C SER A 304 15.46 14.39 -1.81
N TYR A 305 16.53 13.67 -1.60
CA TYR A 305 17.88 14.08 -1.99
C TYR A 305 18.59 12.94 -2.72
N TYR A 306 19.46 13.32 -3.64
CA TYR A 306 20.46 12.44 -4.21
C TYR A 306 21.57 12.12 -3.19
N PRO A 307 22.37 11.05 -3.39
CA PRO A 307 23.50 10.73 -2.48
C PRO A 307 24.56 11.82 -2.37
N ASP A 308 24.65 12.75 -3.32
CA ASP A 308 25.54 13.92 -3.26
C ASP A 308 24.94 15.08 -2.45
N GLY A 309 23.70 14.96 -1.96
CA GLY A 309 22.98 15.94 -1.14
C GLY A 309 22.19 16.98 -1.95
N LYS A 310 22.20 16.93 -3.27
CA LYS A 310 21.32 17.77 -4.09
C LYS A 310 19.88 17.32 -3.96
N ILE A 311 18.95 18.26 -4.11
CA ILE A 311 17.52 17.97 -4.12
C ILE A 311 17.19 17.09 -5.35
N LYS A 312 16.50 15.99 -5.12
CA LYS A 312 15.93 15.12 -6.15
C LYS A 312 14.49 15.51 -6.46
N ASP A 313 13.67 15.65 -5.43
CA ASP A 313 12.30 16.15 -5.55
C ASP A 313 11.88 16.90 -4.28
N SER A 314 10.85 17.72 -4.41
CA SER A 314 10.26 18.44 -3.28
C SER A 314 8.76 18.65 -3.48
N GLY A 315 8.07 18.98 -2.39
CA GLY A 315 6.64 19.25 -2.42
C GLY A 315 6.15 19.73 -1.06
N GLN A 316 4.85 19.94 -0.99
CA GLN A 316 4.16 20.41 0.20
C GLN A 316 2.98 19.50 0.51
N PHE A 317 2.78 19.20 1.79
CA PHE A 317 1.58 18.56 2.30
C PHE A 317 0.80 19.50 3.21
N VAL A 318 -0.51 19.41 3.17
CA VAL A 318 -1.44 20.04 4.11
C VAL A 318 -2.43 18.99 4.57
N ALA A 319 -2.44 18.71 5.89
CA ALA A 319 -3.33 17.71 6.51
C ALA A 319 -3.33 16.34 5.78
N GLY A 320 -2.15 15.84 5.40
CA GLY A 320 -1.96 14.54 4.72
C GLY A 320 -2.19 14.57 3.20
N LYS A 321 -2.55 15.71 2.64
CA LYS A 321 -2.77 15.86 1.20
C LYS A 321 -1.64 16.64 0.54
N LYS A 322 -1.13 16.14 -0.58
CA LYS A 322 -0.12 16.85 -1.39
C LYS A 322 -0.75 18.04 -2.08
N VAL A 323 -0.12 19.21 -1.99
CA VAL A 323 -0.62 20.47 -2.54
C VAL A 323 0.50 21.30 -3.16
N GLY A 324 0.14 22.17 -4.13
CA GLY A 324 1.06 23.11 -4.77
C GLY A 324 2.14 22.44 -5.63
N PRO A 325 3.19 23.20 -5.98
CA PRO A 325 4.21 22.75 -6.91
C PRO A 325 5.07 21.64 -6.32
N SER A 326 5.36 20.65 -7.17
CA SER A 326 6.23 19.51 -6.84
C SER A 326 7.26 19.30 -7.96
N PRO A 327 8.36 20.05 -7.95
CA PRO A 327 9.45 19.87 -8.90
C PRO A 327 10.30 18.64 -8.58
N SER A 328 10.84 18.01 -9.63
CA SER A 328 11.93 17.02 -9.55
C SER A 328 13.13 17.50 -10.37
N TYR A 329 14.31 17.01 -10.03
CA TYR A 329 15.57 17.44 -10.62
C TYR A 329 16.42 16.23 -11.00
N TYR A 330 17.21 16.36 -12.04
CA TYR A 330 18.25 15.42 -12.40
C TYR A 330 19.45 15.47 -11.41
N PRO A 331 20.33 14.45 -11.39
CA PRO A 331 21.50 14.44 -10.49
C PRO A 331 22.44 15.64 -10.65
N ASP A 332 22.49 16.28 -11.82
CA ASP A 332 23.27 17.50 -12.05
C ASP A 332 22.61 18.76 -11.42
N GLY A 333 21.32 18.66 -11.04
CA GLY A 333 20.51 19.74 -10.48
C GLY A 333 19.64 20.46 -11.50
N THR A 334 19.65 20.07 -12.77
CA THR A 334 18.74 20.61 -13.78
C THR A 334 17.31 20.12 -13.51
N LEU A 335 16.31 20.94 -13.86
CA LEU A 335 14.90 20.61 -13.64
C LEU A 335 14.51 19.42 -14.54
N GLU A 336 14.00 18.35 -13.92
CA GLU A 336 13.49 17.16 -14.60
C GLU A 336 11.99 17.24 -14.85
N SER A 337 11.23 17.66 -13.85
CA SER A 337 9.78 17.84 -14.01
C SER A 337 9.21 18.88 -13.05
N THR A 338 8.01 19.35 -13.38
CA THR A 338 7.17 20.12 -12.47
C THR A 338 5.72 19.68 -12.60
N VAL A 339 5.05 19.52 -11.46
CA VAL A 339 3.64 19.11 -11.35
C VAL A 339 3.02 19.89 -10.22
N ASP A 340 1.85 20.49 -10.42
CA ASP A 340 1.06 21.11 -9.37
C ASP A 340 0.00 20.14 -8.85
N TYR A 341 -0.22 20.15 -7.54
CA TYR A 341 -1.18 19.28 -6.86
C TYR A 341 -2.26 20.06 -6.11
N VAL A 342 -3.49 19.57 -6.19
CA VAL A 342 -4.60 19.95 -5.31
C VAL A 342 -5.15 18.66 -4.72
N ASP A 343 -5.11 18.53 -3.39
CA ASP A 343 -5.65 17.36 -2.67
C ASP A 343 -5.16 15.99 -3.18
N ASN A 344 -3.86 15.84 -3.45
CA ASN A 344 -3.19 14.68 -4.06
C ASN A 344 -3.46 14.49 -5.56
N GLN A 345 -4.29 15.30 -6.18
CA GLN A 345 -4.56 15.22 -7.61
C GLN A 345 -3.63 16.16 -8.38
N PRO A 346 -2.94 15.71 -9.43
CA PRO A 346 -2.19 16.59 -10.30
C PRO A 346 -3.14 17.44 -11.15
N VAL A 347 -2.94 18.76 -11.14
CA VAL A 347 -3.75 19.73 -11.87
C VAL A 347 -2.86 20.68 -12.68
N GLY A 348 -3.43 21.34 -13.69
CA GLY A 348 -2.70 22.29 -14.52
C GLY A 348 -1.65 21.61 -15.38
N TRP A 349 -0.59 22.35 -15.69
CA TRP A 349 0.49 21.86 -16.53
C TRP A 349 1.46 20.97 -15.75
N GLN A 350 1.65 19.75 -16.24
CA GLN A 350 2.76 18.88 -15.90
C GLN A 350 3.79 18.98 -17.03
N ILE A 351 5.00 19.32 -16.70
CA ILE A 351 6.08 19.47 -17.68
C ILE A 351 7.26 18.58 -17.28
N GLN A 352 7.74 17.82 -18.23
CA GLN A 352 9.00 17.08 -18.12
C GLN A 352 10.02 17.68 -19.08
N TYR A 353 11.28 17.64 -18.69
CA TYR A 353 12.39 18.16 -19.44
C TYR A 353 13.38 17.04 -19.75
N HIS A 354 14.09 17.15 -20.86
CA HIS A 354 15.29 16.37 -21.12
C HIS A 354 16.46 16.85 -20.25
N PRO A 355 17.52 16.03 -20.05
CA PRO A 355 18.71 16.46 -19.31
C PRO A 355 19.36 17.74 -19.85
N ASN A 356 19.18 18.06 -21.15
CA ASN A 356 19.65 19.29 -21.75
C ASN A 356 18.78 20.52 -21.48
N GLY A 357 17.76 20.38 -20.63
CA GLY A 357 16.82 21.45 -20.21
C GLY A 357 15.70 21.76 -21.20
N LYS A 358 15.68 21.13 -22.37
CA LYS A 358 14.56 21.30 -23.31
C LYS A 358 13.35 20.52 -22.84
N VAL A 359 12.16 21.00 -23.19
CA VAL A 359 10.90 20.29 -22.87
C VAL A 359 10.92 18.93 -23.56
N LYS A 360 10.56 17.88 -22.80
CA LYS A 360 10.35 16.51 -23.26
C LYS A 360 8.87 16.22 -23.43
N GLN A 361 8.08 16.65 -22.46
CA GLN A 361 6.65 16.38 -22.40
C GLN A 361 5.91 17.55 -21.75
N LYS A 362 4.73 17.86 -22.27
CA LYS A 362 3.72 18.69 -21.59
C LYS A 362 2.39 17.97 -21.55
N GLN A 363 1.76 17.99 -20.40
CA GLN A 363 0.42 17.47 -20.17
C GLN A 363 -0.37 18.52 -19.40
N PHE A 364 -1.58 18.78 -19.81
CA PHE A 364 -2.50 19.62 -19.06
C PHE A 364 -3.63 18.78 -18.45
N ASN A 365 -3.81 18.90 -17.16
CA ASN A 365 -4.94 18.32 -16.44
C ASN A 365 -5.85 19.45 -15.96
N ASP A 366 -7.16 19.23 -16.02
CA ASP A 366 -8.14 20.16 -15.47
C ASP A 366 -8.15 20.14 -13.92
N GLU A 367 -9.07 20.90 -13.34
CA GLU A 367 -9.25 21.01 -11.88
C GLU A 367 -9.67 19.70 -11.20
N HIS A 368 -10.17 18.73 -11.96
CA HIS A 368 -10.53 17.37 -11.49
C HIS A 368 -9.42 16.34 -11.74
N GLY A 369 -8.26 16.78 -12.24
CA GLY A 369 -7.14 15.89 -12.58
C GLY A 369 -7.31 15.13 -13.89
N THR A 370 -8.32 15.45 -14.69
CA THR A 370 -8.55 14.79 -16.00
C THR A 370 -7.64 15.40 -17.06
N GLN A 371 -6.92 14.55 -17.78
CA GLN A 371 -6.02 14.96 -18.86
C GLN A 371 -6.82 15.55 -20.03
N ARG A 372 -6.40 16.76 -20.49
CA ARG A 372 -7.01 17.52 -21.58
C ARG A 372 -6.11 17.68 -22.78
N SER A 373 -4.80 17.70 -22.58
CA SER A 373 -3.84 17.78 -23.67
C SER A 373 -2.54 17.07 -23.32
N TYR A 374 -1.83 16.68 -24.36
CA TYR A 374 -0.55 15.98 -24.27
C TYR A 374 0.33 16.35 -25.46
N ALA A 375 1.60 16.60 -25.21
CA ALA A 375 2.56 16.87 -26.28
C ALA A 375 3.96 16.37 -25.90
N LEU A 376 4.71 15.89 -26.89
CA LEU A 376 6.07 15.39 -26.78
C LEU A 376 7.04 16.17 -27.64
N TRP A 377 8.29 16.25 -27.20
CA TRP A 377 9.42 16.80 -27.92
C TRP A 377 10.63 15.88 -27.80
N ASN A 378 11.44 15.80 -28.86
CA ASN A 378 12.70 15.11 -28.81
C ASN A 378 13.80 15.97 -28.13
N GLU A 379 15.00 15.42 -27.96
CA GLU A 379 16.14 16.10 -27.33
C GLU A 379 16.63 17.34 -28.11
N GLN A 380 16.34 17.41 -29.41
CA GLN A 380 16.63 18.58 -30.24
C GLN A 380 15.62 19.70 -30.04
N GLY A 381 14.50 19.40 -29.35
CA GLY A 381 13.40 20.33 -29.07
C GLY A 381 12.37 20.40 -30.19
N VAL A 382 12.42 19.43 -31.11
CA VAL A 382 11.40 19.27 -32.15
C VAL A 382 10.16 18.61 -31.51
N GLN A 383 8.99 19.17 -31.73
CA GLN A 383 7.74 18.53 -31.31
C GLN A 383 7.48 17.28 -32.15
N THR A 384 7.21 16.15 -31.46
CA THR A 384 6.98 14.84 -32.12
C THR A 384 5.56 14.35 -32.00
N LEU A 385 4.80 14.86 -31.03
CA LEU A 385 3.39 14.49 -30.82
C LEU A 385 2.60 15.64 -30.20
N GLN A 386 1.32 15.72 -30.60
CA GLN A 386 0.31 16.56 -29.95
C GLN A 386 -1.04 15.86 -29.99
N TRP A 387 -1.77 15.88 -28.83
CA TRP A 387 -3.08 15.27 -28.70
C TRP A 387 -3.95 16.04 -27.72
N GLN A 388 -5.28 15.98 -27.88
CA GLN A 388 -6.25 16.67 -27.05
C GLN A 388 -7.49 15.81 -26.76
N TRP A 389 -8.14 16.08 -25.63
CA TRP A 389 -9.34 15.40 -25.17
C TRP A 389 -10.36 16.41 -24.62
N ASP A 390 -11.64 16.04 -24.72
CA ASP A 390 -12.75 16.78 -24.12
C ASP A 390 -12.95 16.48 -22.63
N GLU A 391 -14.04 17.00 -22.05
CA GLU A 391 -14.40 16.82 -20.63
C GLU A 391 -14.72 15.37 -20.26
N GLN A 392 -15.12 14.56 -21.19
CA GLN A 392 -15.39 13.13 -21.02
C GLN A 392 -14.18 12.25 -21.37
N HIS A 393 -13.00 12.86 -21.56
CA HIS A 393 -11.76 12.19 -21.95
C HIS A 393 -11.88 11.44 -23.29
N ARG A 394 -12.64 12.01 -24.24
CA ARG A 394 -12.76 11.54 -25.61
C ARG A 394 -11.82 12.35 -26.50
N GLU A 395 -11.23 11.73 -27.52
CA GLU A 395 -10.38 12.47 -28.46
C GLU A 395 -11.15 13.65 -29.08
N GLN A 396 -10.52 14.82 -29.09
CA GLN A 396 -11.10 16.06 -29.57
C GLN A 396 -10.05 16.96 -30.17
N GLY A 397 -10.38 17.58 -31.32
CA GLY A 397 -9.47 18.50 -32.00
C GLY A 397 -8.33 17.81 -32.76
N ASP A 398 -7.22 18.50 -32.90
CA ASP A 398 -6.08 18.06 -33.68
C ASP A 398 -5.26 16.98 -32.97
N PHE A 399 -5.02 15.87 -33.65
CA PHE A 399 -3.90 14.96 -33.42
C PHE A 399 -2.83 15.26 -34.44
N LYS A 400 -1.60 15.52 -34.02
CA LYS A 400 -0.44 15.72 -34.89
C LYS A 400 0.76 14.93 -34.41
N ALA A 401 1.44 14.28 -35.35
CA ALA A 401 2.72 13.67 -35.12
C ALA A 401 3.74 14.21 -36.12
N TRP A 402 5.01 14.31 -35.73
CA TRP A 402 6.10 14.81 -36.52
C TRP A 402 7.25 13.84 -36.50
N TYR A 403 8.03 13.85 -37.56
CA TYR A 403 9.34 13.22 -37.64
C TYR A 403 10.37 14.00 -36.81
N ASP A 404 11.49 13.37 -36.50
CA ASP A 404 12.57 14.00 -35.73
C ASP A 404 13.22 15.21 -36.44
N ASN A 405 13.11 15.29 -37.77
CA ASN A 405 13.55 16.42 -38.57
C ASN A 405 12.58 17.62 -38.51
N GLY A 406 11.41 17.46 -37.86
CA GLY A 406 10.37 18.49 -37.70
C GLY A 406 9.31 18.52 -38.80
N GLN A 407 9.46 17.65 -39.85
CA GLN A 407 8.41 17.50 -40.86
C GLN A 407 7.17 16.84 -40.23
N LEU A 408 5.98 17.29 -40.65
CA LEU A 408 4.71 16.70 -40.21
C LEU A 408 4.66 15.26 -40.79
N LYS A 409 4.35 14.31 -39.89
CA LYS A 409 4.20 12.89 -40.23
C LYS A 409 2.72 12.52 -40.36
N GLU A 410 1.90 13.04 -39.49
CA GLU A 410 0.49 12.69 -39.47
C GLU A 410 -0.34 13.85 -38.87
N HIS A 411 -1.48 14.12 -39.48
CA HIS A 411 -2.51 15.04 -38.96
C HIS A 411 -3.89 14.39 -39.10
N LYS A 412 -4.62 14.35 -38.01
CA LYS A 412 -6.00 13.89 -37.94
C LYS A 412 -6.79 14.89 -37.11
N VAL A 413 -8.09 15.00 -37.38
CA VAL A 413 -9.02 15.77 -36.56
C VAL A 413 -10.02 14.82 -35.95
N TYR A 414 -10.24 14.98 -34.64
CA TYR A 414 -11.23 14.22 -33.90
C TYR A 414 -12.37 15.12 -33.42
N LYS A 415 -13.58 14.57 -33.46
CA LYS A 415 -14.76 15.12 -32.85
C LYS A 415 -15.54 14.02 -32.15
N ASP A 416 -15.75 14.15 -30.83
CA ASP A 416 -16.44 13.14 -30.01
C ASP A 416 -15.86 11.72 -30.18
N ALA A 417 -14.53 11.58 -30.13
CA ALA A 417 -13.77 10.34 -30.33
C ALA A 417 -13.89 9.73 -31.74
N LYS A 418 -14.32 10.49 -32.73
CA LYS A 418 -14.43 10.03 -34.13
C LYS A 418 -13.59 10.92 -35.03
N LEU A 419 -12.99 10.32 -36.06
CA LEU A 419 -12.33 11.09 -37.11
C LEU A 419 -13.35 11.94 -37.86
N GLU A 420 -13.01 13.19 -38.09
CA GLU A 420 -13.84 14.18 -38.80
C GLU A 420 -12.98 15.06 -39.68
N GLY A 421 -13.27 15.10 -40.97
CA GLY A 421 -12.45 15.81 -41.96
C GLY A 421 -11.24 15.01 -42.43
N PRO A 422 -10.21 15.67 -43.00
CA PRO A 422 -9.06 15.00 -43.60
C PRO A 422 -8.13 14.39 -42.53
N ALA A 423 -7.72 13.14 -42.72
CA ALA A 423 -6.59 12.49 -42.10
C ALA A 423 -5.47 12.37 -43.15
N VAL A 424 -4.32 12.97 -42.86
CA VAL A 424 -3.21 13.10 -43.80
C VAL A 424 -1.94 12.56 -43.19
N THR A 425 -1.18 11.81 -43.98
CA THR A 425 0.19 11.39 -43.64
C THR A 425 1.19 11.91 -44.66
N TRP A 426 2.44 12.06 -44.21
CA TRP A 426 3.54 12.54 -45.03
C TRP A 426 4.75 11.65 -44.84
N TYR A 427 5.55 11.49 -45.88
CA TYR A 427 6.89 10.95 -45.81
C TYR A 427 7.83 11.88 -45.03
N GLU A 428 8.96 11.35 -44.57
CA GLU A 428 9.97 12.14 -43.85
C GLU A 428 10.60 13.24 -44.73
N SER A 429 10.54 13.10 -46.05
CA SER A 429 10.88 14.12 -47.04
C SER A 429 9.95 15.33 -47.04
N GLY A 430 8.76 15.21 -46.39
CA GLY A 430 7.70 16.21 -46.39
C GLY A 430 6.70 16.07 -47.52
N GLN A 431 6.92 15.12 -48.46
CA GLN A 431 5.95 14.79 -49.48
C GLN A 431 4.73 14.10 -48.88
N MET A 432 3.52 14.42 -49.38
CA MET A 432 2.29 13.76 -48.93
C MET A 432 2.34 12.26 -49.28
N GLU A 433 2.01 11.41 -48.29
CA GLU A 433 1.95 9.95 -48.44
C GLU A 433 0.49 9.49 -48.59
N SER A 434 -0.40 9.98 -47.75
CA SER A 434 -1.83 9.66 -47.89
C SER A 434 -2.73 10.81 -47.44
N SER A 435 -3.95 10.84 -47.98
CA SER A 435 -5.04 11.68 -47.52
C SER A 435 -6.34 10.91 -47.61
N THR A 436 -7.09 10.87 -46.49
CA THR A 436 -8.41 10.25 -46.45
C THR A 436 -9.37 11.18 -45.74
N ASP A 437 -10.51 11.48 -46.35
CA ASP A 437 -11.55 12.27 -45.72
C ASP A 437 -12.46 11.39 -44.88
N TYR A 438 -12.85 11.88 -43.69
CA TYR A 438 -13.72 11.19 -42.74
C TYR A 438 -14.94 12.02 -42.36
N LEU A 439 -16.06 11.32 -42.16
CA LEU A 439 -17.29 11.86 -41.61
C LEU A 439 -17.80 10.92 -40.52
N ASN A 440 -17.90 11.39 -39.28
CA ASN A 440 -18.31 10.59 -38.13
C ASN A 440 -17.52 9.27 -37.95
N GLY A 441 -16.22 9.26 -38.19
CA GLY A 441 -15.32 8.12 -38.07
C GLY A 441 -15.37 7.13 -39.25
N LYS A 442 -16.11 7.45 -40.33
CA LYS A 442 -16.17 6.64 -41.53
C LYS A 442 -15.56 7.40 -42.68
N GLU A 443 -14.85 6.69 -43.57
CA GLU A 443 -14.30 7.26 -44.79
C GLU A 443 -15.43 7.86 -45.62
N HIS A 444 -15.24 9.13 -46.03
CA HIS A 444 -16.25 9.87 -46.81
C HIS A 444 -15.54 10.91 -47.66
N GLY A 445 -15.62 10.79 -48.97
CA GLY A 445 -14.84 11.59 -49.92
C GLY A 445 -13.69 10.83 -50.55
N TRP A 446 -12.59 11.49 -50.80
CA TRP A 446 -11.45 10.91 -51.49
C TRP A 446 -10.45 10.29 -50.49
N MET A 447 -9.99 9.08 -50.83
CA MET A 447 -8.78 8.47 -50.29
C MET A 447 -7.72 8.46 -51.40
N ARG A 448 -6.57 9.07 -51.10
CA ARG A 448 -5.44 9.17 -52.03
C ARG A 448 -4.16 8.69 -51.41
N LEU A 449 -3.37 7.98 -52.19
CA LEU A 449 -2.02 7.53 -51.83
C LEU A 449 -1.03 8.06 -52.88
N TRP A 450 0.14 8.51 -52.43
CA TRP A 450 1.19 9.00 -53.28
C TRP A 450 2.50 8.26 -52.96
N ASN A 451 3.35 8.10 -53.98
CA ASN A 451 4.71 7.69 -53.81
C ASN A 451 5.55 8.85 -53.24
N GLU A 452 6.72 8.54 -52.72
CA GLU A 452 7.63 9.54 -52.15
C GLU A 452 8.13 10.58 -53.19
N ASP A 453 8.14 10.24 -54.48
CA ASP A 453 8.41 11.17 -55.59
C ASP A 453 7.24 12.12 -55.93
N GLY A 454 6.12 12.00 -55.22
CA GLY A 454 4.92 12.82 -55.41
C GLY A 454 3.97 12.32 -56.50
N SER A 455 4.29 11.23 -57.18
CA SER A 455 3.37 10.61 -58.13
C SER A 455 2.19 9.96 -57.43
N LEU A 456 0.97 10.13 -57.98
CA LEU A 456 -0.21 9.49 -57.46
C LEU A 456 -0.11 7.97 -57.65
N GLN A 457 -0.19 7.22 -56.54
CA GLN A 457 -0.18 5.76 -56.53
C GLN A 457 -1.57 5.17 -56.72
N SER A 458 -2.55 5.76 -56.00
CA SER A 458 -3.94 5.31 -56.05
C SER A 458 -4.89 6.38 -55.58
N GLU A 459 -6.10 6.44 -56.15
CA GLU A 459 -7.21 7.20 -55.56
C GLU A 459 -8.52 6.41 -55.62
N CYS A 460 -9.33 6.53 -54.57
CA CYS A 460 -10.58 5.86 -54.43
C CYS A 460 -11.61 6.83 -53.82
N GLN A 461 -12.88 6.71 -54.20
CA GLN A 461 -13.95 7.48 -53.63
C GLN A 461 -14.75 6.64 -52.62
N TYR A 462 -15.06 7.22 -51.48
CA TYR A 462 -15.84 6.60 -50.40
C TYR A 462 -17.08 7.42 -50.02
N GLN A 463 -18.15 6.71 -49.69
CA GLN A 463 -19.36 7.30 -49.11
C GLN A 463 -19.75 6.53 -47.86
N THR A 464 -19.61 7.15 -46.70
CA THR A 464 -20.00 6.61 -45.37
C THR A 464 -19.41 5.21 -45.10
N GLY A 465 -18.11 5.03 -45.41
CA GLY A 465 -17.36 3.79 -45.22
C GLY A 465 -17.51 2.77 -46.35
N THR A 466 -18.26 3.10 -47.42
CA THR A 466 -18.42 2.21 -48.56
C THR A 466 -17.71 2.79 -49.78
N ARG A 467 -16.80 2.01 -50.35
CA ARG A 467 -16.11 2.40 -51.59
C ARG A 467 -17.08 2.48 -52.75
N GLN A 468 -17.04 3.54 -53.55
CA GLN A 468 -17.98 3.81 -54.62
C GLN A 468 -17.47 3.28 -55.97
N ASP A 469 -16.16 3.39 -56.26
CA ASP A 469 -15.55 3.06 -57.51
C ASP A 469 -14.36 2.12 -57.37
N ALA A 470 -13.90 1.50 -58.46
CA ALA A 470 -12.60 0.85 -58.51
C ALA A 470 -11.54 1.93 -58.31
N CYS A 471 -10.54 1.67 -57.46
CA CYS A 471 -9.41 2.60 -57.30
C CYS A 471 -8.64 2.69 -58.62
N SER A 472 -8.29 3.91 -59.03
CA SER A 472 -7.42 4.20 -60.17
C SER A 472 -5.96 4.35 -59.74
#